data_a07f51ed4a78a2563007563b83225188
#
_entry.id   a07f51ed4a78a2563007563b83225188
#
_cell.length_a   1.000
_cell.length_b   1.000
_cell.length_c   1.000
_cell.angle_alpha   90.00
_cell.angle_beta   90.00
_cell.angle_gamma   90.00
#
_symmetry.space_group_name_H-M   'P 1'
#
loop_
_entity.id
_entity.type
_entity.pdbx_description
1 polymer ?
#
loop_
_entity_poly.entity_id
_entity_poly.type
_entity_poly.pdbx_seq_one_letter_code
_entity_poly.pdbx_strand_id
1 'polypeptide(L)'
;MPVVRFSYPIQRAFVADADGLLSYREPEYKNFRSQDLEPTYHDAGMFYWHRWGYFSKVKEHAVLVKTSMYEMEEKFVQDIDNQSDWDMAELKYRILKELDE
;
A
#
# COMPACT_ATOMS: atom_id res chain seq x y z
N MET A 1 -5.96 -7.42 8.43
CA MET A 1 -6.12 -6.16 7.68
C MET A 1 -5.73 -6.36 6.22
N PRO A 2 -6.60 -6.03 5.28
CA PRO A 2 -6.23 -6.08 3.87
C PRO A 2 -5.14 -5.07 3.54
N VAL A 3 -4.11 -5.54 2.86
CA VAL A 3 -2.96 -4.73 2.46
C VAL A 3 -2.61 -4.98 1.00
N VAL A 4 -1.89 -4.04 0.40
CA VAL A 4 -1.34 -4.19 -0.94
C VAL A 4 0.16 -4.06 -0.85
N ARG A 5 0.88 -4.92 -1.53
CA ARG A 5 2.33 -4.84 -1.62
C ARG A 5 2.73 -3.63 -2.45
N PHE A 6 3.72 -2.86 -1.98
CA PHE A 6 4.30 -1.82 -2.82
C PHE A 6 4.95 -2.46 -4.04
N SER A 7 4.58 -1.99 -5.22
CA SER A 7 5.11 -2.49 -6.48
C SER A 7 6.56 -2.05 -6.71
N TYR A 8 6.96 -0.98 -6.04
CA TYR A 8 8.31 -0.45 -6.10
C TYR A 8 8.91 -0.41 -4.68
N PRO A 9 10.19 -0.81 -4.51
CA PRO A 9 10.80 -0.83 -3.17
C PRO A 9 10.89 0.57 -2.56
N ILE A 10 10.27 0.76 -1.40
CA ILE A 10 10.30 2.06 -0.71
C ILE A 10 11.71 2.45 -0.26
N GLN A 11 12.58 1.46 -0.05
CA GLN A 11 13.97 1.69 0.34
C GLN A 11 14.77 2.45 -0.73
N ARG A 12 14.33 2.38 -1.97
CA ARG A 12 14.98 3.05 -3.11
C ARG A 12 14.26 4.32 -3.54
N ALA A 13 13.44 4.87 -2.67
CA ALA A 13 12.70 6.10 -2.95
C ALA A 13 13.65 7.29 -3.11
N PHE A 14 13.23 8.24 -3.94
CA PHE A 14 13.90 9.51 -4.10
C PHE A 14 13.15 10.60 -3.32
N VAL A 15 13.90 11.60 -2.91
CA VAL A 15 13.32 12.84 -2.40
C VAL A 15 13.81 13.99 -3.29
N ALA A 16 13.02 15.06 -3.40
CA ALA A 16 13.36 16.23 -4.18
C ALA A 16 13.61 17.41 -3.26
N ASP A 17 14.64 18.20 -3.55
CA ASP A 17 14.89 19.45 -2.82
C ASP A 17 14.04 20.61 -3.39
N ALA A 18 14.24 21.83 -2.86
CA ALA A 18 13.51 23.01 -3.29
C ALA A 18 13.71 23.35 -4.76
N ASP A 19 14.84 22.97 -5.35
CA ASP A 19 15.16 23.18 -6.76
C ASP A 19 14.69 22.02 -7.66
N GLY A 20 14.05 21.01 -7.08
CA GLY A 20 13.59 19.85 -7.82
C GLY A 20 14.68 18.82 -8.14
N LEU A 21 15.84 18.91 -7.49
CA LEU A 21 16.90 17.94 -7.67
C LEU A 21 16.67 16.70 -6.81
N LEU A 22 16.86 15.55 -7.40
CA LEU A 22 16.59 14.27 -6.74
C LEU A 22 17.80 13.72 -6.00
N SER A 23 17.52 13.07 -4.88
CA SER A 23 18.50 12.28 -4.15
C SER A 23 17.83 11.06 -3.56
N TYR A 24 18.61 10.01 -3.26
CA TYR A 24 18.04 8.85 -2.57
C TYR A 24 17.70 9.21 -1.14
N ARG A 25 16.50 8.82 -0.70
CA ARG A 25 16.12 8.95 0.72
C ARG A 25 17.02 8.09 1.61
N GLU A 26 17.37 6.88 1.13
CA GLU A 26 18.23 5.93 1.85
C GLU A 26 19.36 5.48 0.93
N PRO A 27 20.47 6.25 0.83
CA PRO A 27 21.52 5.98 -0.13
C PRO A 27 22.18 4.61 -0.04
N GLU A 28 22.10 3.96 1.13
CA GLU A 28 22.68 2.64 1.36
C GLU A 28 22.04 1.55 0.49
N TYR A 29 20.84 1.79 -0.02
CA TYR A 29 20.11 0.81 -0.84
C TYR A 29 20.24 1.05 -2.34
N LYS A 30 20.98 2.05 -2.77
CA LYS A 30 21.02 2.45 -4.19
C LYS A 30 21.47 1.34 -5.13
N ASN A 31 22.35 0.43 -4.66
CA ASN A 31 22.92 -0.66 -5.46
C ASN A 31 22.22 -2.01 -5.22
N PHE A 32 21.19 -2.06 -4.37
CA PHE A 32 20.44 -3.29 -4.13
C PHE A 32 19.42 -3.53 -5.24
N ARG A 33 19.28 -4.78 -5.64
CA ARG A 33 18.21 -5.18 -6.57
C ARG A 33 16.89 -5.24 -5.81
N SER A 34 15.78 -5.01 -6.52
CA SER A 34 14.44 -5.04 -5.91
C SER A 34 14.16 -6.35 -5.17
N GLN A 35 14.61 -7.48 -5.72
CA GLN A 35 14.41 -8.80 -5.14
C GLN A 35 15.23 -9.06 -3.88
N ASP A 36 16.27 -8.25 -3.63
CA ASP A 36 17.12 -8.35 -2.45
C ASP A 36 16.61 -7.49 -1.30
N LEU A 37 15.56 -6.71 -1.52
CA LEU A 37 14.99 -5.82 -0.53
C LEU A 37 13.75 -6.44 0.12
N GLU A 38 13.56 -6.15 1.40
CA GLU A 38 12.41 -6.63 2.15
C GLU A 38 11.11 -6.12 1.52
N PRO A 39 10.13 -7.01 1.28
CA PRO A 39 8.83 -6.57 0.78
C PRO A 39 8.13 -5.69 1.80
N THR A 40 7.44 -4.67 1.32
CA THR A 40 6.69 -3.74 2.15
C THR A 40 5.26 -3.61 1.65
N TYR A 41 4.36 -3.20 2.54
CA TYR A 41 2.94 -3.19 2.26
C TYR A 41 2.32 -1.88 2.71
N HIS A 42 1.19 -1.52 2.10
CA HIS A 42 0.39 -0.40 2.55
C HIS A 42 -1.05 -0.85 2.80
N ASP A 43 -1.77 -0.08 3.61
CA ASP A 43 -3.18 -0.31 3.87
C ASP A 43 -3.96 -0.26 2.56
N ALA A 44 -4.83 -1.25 2.36
CA ALA A 44 -5.67 -1.29 1.16
C ALA A 44 -6.84 -0.31 1.22
N GLY A 45 -7.16 0.22 2.41
CA GLY A 45 -8.25 1.16 2.58
C GLY A 45 -9.63 0.57 2.37
N MET A 46 -9.82 -0.73 2.60
CA MET A 46 -11.08 -1.43 2.34
C MET A 46 -11.91 -1.66 3.58
N PHE A 47 -11.41 -2.48 4.49
CA PHE A 47 -12.12 -2.85 5.71
C PHE A 47 -11.11 -3.39 6.73
N TYR A 48 -11.57 -3.47 8.00
CA TYR A 48 -10.75 -3.94 9.09
C TYR A 48 -11.54 -4.92 9.96
N TRP A 49 -10.92 -6.09 10.22
CA TRP A 49 -11.52 -7.09 11.10
C TRP A 49 -10.83 -7.02 12.46
N HIS A 50 -11.65 -6.96 13.52
CA HIS A 50 -11.16 -6.92 14.88
C HIS A 50 -11.87 -7.95 15.74
N ARG A 51 -11.13 -8.54 16.69
CA ARG A 51 -11.76 -9.28 17.76
C ARG A 51 -12.36 -8.27 18.74
N TRP A 52 -13.63 -8.41 19.06
CA TRP A 52 -14.31 -7.47 19.95
C TRP A 52 -13.59 -7.30 21.29
N GLY A 53 -13.21 -8.42 21.95
CA GLY A 53 -12.51 -8.36 23.24
C GLY A 53 -11.16 -7.64 23.18
N TYR A 54 -10.46 -7.75 22.04
CA TYR A 54 -9.20 -7.03 21.85
C TYR A 54 -9.44 -5.55 21.56
N PHE A 55 -10.35 -5.28 20.65
CA PHE A 55 -10.68 -3.92 20.22
C PHE A 55 -11.13 -3.03 21.38
N SER A 56 -11.96 -3.59 22.29
CA SER A 56 -12.47 -2.83 23.43
C SER A 56 -11.41 -2.48 24.47
N LYS A 57 -10.25 -3.16 24.44
CA LYS A 57 -9.15 -2.93 25.38
C LYS A 57 -8.02 -2.07 24.82
N VAL A 58 -7.99 -1.88 23.51
CA VAL A 58 -6.89 -1.21 22.82
C VAL A 58 -7.36 0.13 22.32
N LYS A 59 -6.61 1.18 22.64
CA LYS A 59 -6.92 2.53 22.17
C LYS A 59 -6.58 2.66 20.68
N GLU A 60 -7.17 3.64 20.02
CA GLU A 60 -7.13 3.88 18.58
C GLU A 60 -5.75 3.81 17.92
N HIS A 61 -4.70 4.12 18.65
CA HIS A 61 -3.34 4.17 18.10
C HIS A 61 -2.64 2.81 18.03
N ALA A 62 -3.26 1.77 18.52
CA ALA A 62 -2.64 0.45 18.60
C ALA A 62 -3.08 -0.49 17.47
N VAL A 63 -3.55 0.05 16.36
CA VAL A 63 -4.09 -0.70 15.23
C VAL A 63 -3.11 -1.74 14.69
N LEU A 64 -1.81 -1.45 14.73
CA LEU A 64 -0.79 -2.36 14.22
C LEU A 64 -0.23 -3.33 15.24
N VAL A 65 -0.72 -3.31 16.49
CA VAL A 65 -0.27 -4.25 17.52
C VAL A 65 -0.96 -5.60 17.27
N LYS A 66 -0.17 -6.64 16.97
CA LYS A 66 -0.65 -7.99 16.68
C LYS A 66 -1.72 -8.03 15.58
N THR A 67 -1.48 -7.26 14.53
CA THR A 67 -2.35 -7.25 13.34
C THR A 67 -1.69 -8.09 12.24
N SER A 68 -2.39 -9.14 11.80
CA SER A 68 -1.93 -9.92 10.66
C SER A 68 -2.44 -9.29 9.38
N MET A 69 -1.74 -9.57 8.27
CA MET A 69 -2.11 -9.02 6.99
C MET A 69 -2.89 -10.04 6.16
N TYR A 70 -3.71 -9.52 5.25
CA TYR A 70 -4.30 -10.26 4.16
C TYR A 70 -3.91 -9.53 2.86
N GLU A 71 -3.03 -10.15 2.08
CA GLU A 71 -2.51 -9.49 0.88
C GLU A 71 -3.53 -9.53 -0.25
N MET A 72 -3.83 -8.36 -0.82
CA MET A 72 -4.70 -8.20 -1.97
C MET A 72 -3.87 -7.79 -3.17
N GLU A 73 -4.26 -8.26 -4.35
CA GLU A 73 -3.64 -7.77 -5.58
C GLU A 73 -4.13 -6.35 -5.87
N GLU A 74 -3.23 -5.50 -6.35
CA GLU A 74 -3.51 -4.09 -6.62
C GLU A 74 -4.70 -3.88 -7.55
N LYS A 75 -4.91 -4.78 -8.51
CA LYS A 75 -6.02 -4.66 -9.47
C LYS A 75 -7.41 -4.75 -8.83
N PHE A 76 -7.51 -5.30 -7.62
CA PHE A 76 -8.79 -5.44 -6.89
C PHE A 76 -9.02 -4.32 -5.89
N VAL A 77 -8.11 -3.37 -5.77
CA VAL A 77 -8.14 -2.36 -4.71
C VAL A 77 -8.00 -0.97 -5.30
N GLN A 78 -8.82 -0.05 -4.83
CA GLN A 78 -8.66 1.36 -5.13
C GLN A 78 -9.25 2.20 -3.99
N ASP A 79 -8.39 2.86 -3.24
CA ASP A 79 -8.78 3.88 -2.27
C ASP A 79 -9.10 5.16 -3.04
N ILE A 80 -10.24 5.78 -2.77
CA ILE A 80 -10.75 6.89 -3.57
C ILE A 80 -10.80 8.16 -2.71
N ASP A 81 -9.90 9.09 -2.98
CA ASP A 81 -9.84 10.39 -2.30
C ASP A 81 -10.04 11.57 -3.27
N ASN A 82 -9.80 11.35 -4.56
CA ASN A 82 -9.88 12.39 -5.57
C ASN A 82 -10.41 11.83 -6.89
N GLN A 83 -10.57 12.71 -7.89
CA GLN A 83 -11.10 12.31 -9.19
C GLN A 83 -10.19 11.32 -9.91
N SER A 84 -8.88 11.48 -9.79
CA SER A 84 -7.93 10.56 -10.40
C SER A 84 -8.10 9.14 -9.87
N ASP A 85 -8.33 9.00 -8.57
CA ASP A 85 -8.58 7.71 -7.94
C ASP A 85 -9.87 7.08 -8.45
N TRP A 86 -10.90 7.90 -8.63
CA TRP A 86 -12.18 7.43 -9.19
C TRP A 86 -12.00 6.90 -10.60
N ASP A 87 -11.28 7.64 -11.44
CA ASP A 87 -10.99 7.23 -12.81
C ASP A 87 -10.24 5.90 -12.82
N MET A 88 -9.27 5.74 -11.91
CA MET A 88 -8.52 4.50 -11.78
C MET A 88 -9.42 3.34 -11.34
N ALA A 89 -10.36 3.60 -10.43
CA ALA A 89 -11.32 2.59 -9.98
C ALA A 89 -12.18 2.09 -11.16
N GLU A 90 -12.63 3.00 -12.01
CA GLU A 90 -13.40 2.64 -13.20
C GLU A 90 -12.59 1.79 -14.16
N LEU A 91 -11.34 2.13 -14.39
CA LEU A 91 -10.45 1.35 -15.26
C LEU A 91 -10.23 -0.05 -14.70
N LYS A 92 -9.98 -0.16 -13.41
CA LYS A 92 -9.81 -1.47 -12.75
C LYS A 92 -11.07 -2.31 -12.86
N TYR A 93 -12.22 -1.70 -12.66
CA TYR A 93 -13.50 -2.39 -12.80
C TYR A 93 -13.70 -2.96 -14.20
N ARG A 94 -13.39 -2.17 -15.23
CA ARG A 94 -13.50 -2.62 -16.63
C ARG A 94 -12.57 -3.80 -16.92
N ILE A 95 -11.33 -3.75 -16.41
CA ILE A 95 -10.38 -4.85 -16.58
C ILE A 95 -10.92 -6.13 -15.94
N LEU A 96 -11.43 -6.04 -14.74
CA LEU A 96 -11.98 -7.18 -14.02
C LEU A 96 -13.21 -7.76 -14.72
N LYS A 97 -14.06 -6.89 -15.26
CA LYS A 97 -15.25 -7.31 -16.00
C LYS A 97 -14.89 -8.06 -17.26
N GLU A 98 -13.88 -7.62 -17.99
CA GLU A 98 -13.39 -8.31 -19.18
C GLU A 98 -12.82 -9.69 -18.86
N LEU A 99 -12.15 -9.84 -17.70
CA LEU A 99 -11.57 -11.11 -17.29
C LEU A 99 -12.64 -12.14 -16.92
N ASP A 100 -13.81 -11.70 -16.49
CA ASP A 100 -14.92 -12.57 -16.12
C ASP A 100 -15.75 -13.02 -17.33
N GLU A 101 -15.56 -12.39 -18.46
CA GLU A 101 -16.18 -12.77 -19.73
C GLU A 101 -15.23 -13.67 -20.53
#